data_90ebb2600480f3c2858fe437cfdee8db
#
_entry.id   90ebb2600480f3c2858fe437cfdee8db
#
_cell.length_a   1.000
_cell.length_b   1.000
_cell.length_c   1.000
_cell.angle_alpha   90.00
_cell.angle_beta   90.00
_cell.angle_gamma   90.00
#
_symmetry.space_group_name_H-M   'P 1'
#
loop_
_entity.id
_entity.type
_entity.pdbx_description
1 polymer ?
#
loop_
_entity_poly.entity_id
_entity_poly.type
_entity_poly.pdbx_seq_one_letter_code
_entity_poly.pdbx_strand_id
1 'polypeptide(L)'
;MRLALAVTAAVLAAGFAIPAAAQPEARIETSLGTIVILLENDKAPATVANFIRYAKQGHFNNTVIYRIVPGFVIQAGSMKTDGTWKQAGKPIPLETATGLSNKRGAIAMARDDKPGSATAEFFIDLADTDAQALDAKAGAAPNTTGYAVFGSVTAGMEVVDAIVAVPLGGGKGFFPANYPKTAIIIKKVTIDEAPVVAPVTAPASDPAATPTPATPAVGAPPEQAPPAH
;
A
#
# COMPACT_ATOMS: atom_id res chain seq x y z
N MET A 1 -35.00 -60.75 9.37
CA MET A 1 -34.00 -59.83 9.96
C MET A 1 -33.21 -59.24 8.82
N ARG A 2 -33.55 -57.99 8.38
CA ARG A 2 -32.89 -57.31 7.24
C ARG A 2 -31.96 -56.27 7.81
N LEU A 3 -30.66 -56.45 7.57
CA LEU A 3 -29.59 -55.52 7.98
C LEU A 3 -29.50 -54.42 6.92
N ALA A 4 -29.80 -53.17 7.29
CA ALA A 4 -29.64 -52.00 6.44
C ALA A 4 -28.22 -51.44 6.62
N LEU A 5 -27.42 -51.46 5.56
CA LEU A 5 -26.10 -50.88 5.50
C LEU A 5 -26.20 -49.41 5.15
N ALA A 6 -25.93 -48.50 6.09
CA ALA A 6 -25.86 -47.07 5.86
C ALA A 6 -24.48 -46.69 5.32
N VAL A 7 -24.41 -46.28 4.09
CA VAL A 7 -23.20 -45.70 3.47
C VAL A 7 -23.18 -44.21 3.72
N THR A 8 -22.30 -43.74 4.60
CA THR A 8 -22.07 -42.33 4.87
C THR A 8 -21.07 -41.77 3.83
N ALA A 9 -21.54 -40.97 2.90
CA ALA A 9 -20.70 -40.29 1.94
C ALA A 9 -20.07 -39.04 2.61
N ALA A 10 -18.78 -39.09 2.85
CA ALA A 10 -18.00 -37.92 3.27
C ALA A 10 -17.70 -37.03 2.05
N VAL A 11 -18.34 -35.87 1.97
CA VAL A 11 -18.03 -34.86 0.97
C VAL A 11 -16.81 -34.09 1.45
N LEU A 12 -15.66 -34.33 0.81
CA LEU A 12 -14.44 -33.51 0.98
C LEU A 12 -14.65 -32.20 0.25
N ALA A 13 -14.89 -31.13 0.99
CA ALA A 13 -14.85 -29.76 0.44
C ALA A 13 -13.38 -29.36 0.23
N ALA A 14 -12.89 -29.50 -1.00
CA ALA A 14 -11.60 -28.94 -1.41
C ALA A 14 -11.75 -27.41 -1.47
N GLY A 15 -11.28 -26.73 -0.43
CA GLY A 15 -11.19 -25.27 -0.41
C GLY A 15 -10.17 -24.81 -1.46
N PHE A 16 -10.64 -24.19 -2.54
CA PHE A 16 -9.78 -23.47 -3.47
C PHE A 16 -9.25 -22.21 -2.77
N ALA A 17 -7.99 -22.24 -2.34
CA ALA A 17 -7.29 -21.02 -1.95
C ALA A 17 -7.09 -20.19 -3.22
N ILE A 18 -7.83 -19.09 -3.36
CA ILE A 18 -7.59 -18.09 -4.40
C ILE A 18 -6.26 -17.41 -4.02
N PRO A 19 -5.22 -17.44 -4.88
CA PRO A 19 -3.99 -16.73 -4.59
C PRO A 19 -4.33 -15.23 -4.47
N ALA A 20 -3.93 -14.60 -3.35
CA ALA A 20 -4.02 -13.17 -3.21
C ALA A 20 -3.19 -12.55 -4.34
N ALA A 21 -3.82 -11.72 -5.16
CA ALA A 21 -3.09 -10.97 -6.18
C ALA A 21 -2.03 -10.12 -5.48
N ALA A 22 -0.78 -10.24 -5.92
CA ALA A 22 0.28 -9.46 -5.32
C ALA A 22 0.02 -7.96 -5.62
N GLN A 23 0.19 -7.11 -4.61
CA GLN A 23 -0.07 -5.67 -4.71
C GLN A 23 1.02 -5.02 -5.58
N PRO A 24 0.67 -4.11 -6.49
CA PRO A 24 1.66 -3.40 -7.30
C PRO A 24 2.48 -2.43 -6.45
N GLU A 25 3.75 -2.20 -6.84
CA GLU A 25 4.60 -1.19 -6.24
C GLU A 25 4.83 -0.02 -7.21
N ALA A 26 4.94 1.18 -6.66
CA ALA A 26 5.37 2.37 -7.38
C ALA A 26 6.75 2.82 -6.89
N ARG A 27 7.66 3.12 -7.82
CA ARG A 27 8.97 3.72 -7.52
C ARG A 27 8.96 5.16 -7.97
N ILE A 28 9.09 6.09 -7.02
CA ILE A 28 9.18 7.53 -7.27
C ILE A 28 10.66 7.92 -7.19
N GLU A 29 11.30 8.06 -8.34
CA GLU A 29 12.69 8.51 -8.43
C GLU A 29 12.74 10.04 -8.30
N THR A 30 13.35 10.53 -7.24
CA THR A 30 13.53 11.97 -7.02
C THR A 30 14.99 12.40 -7.21
N SER A 31 15.23 13.71 -7.16
CA SER A 31 16.60 14.27 -7.13
C SER A 31 17.36 13.92 -5.83
N LEU A 32 16.68 13.49 -4.77
CA LEU A 32 17.27 13.14 -3.46
C LEU A 32 17.29 11.63 -3.18
N GLY A 33 16.73 10.80 -4.05
CA GLY A 33 16.67 9.36 -3.89
C GLY A 33 15.35 8.78 -4.37
N THR A 34 15.17 7.48 -4.16
CA THR A 34 13.98 6.73 -4.58
C THR A 34 13.08 6.43 -3.38
N ILE A 35 11.79 6.65 -3.54
CA ILE A 35 10.74 6.28 -2.57
C ILE A 35 9.96 5.12 -3.20
N VAL A 36 9.77 4.02 -2.48
CA VAL A 36 8.98 2.85 -2.92
C VAL A 36 7.68 2.82 -2.16
N ILE A 37 6.60 2.64 -2.88
CA ILE A 37 5.22 2.68 -2.36
C ILE A 37 4.53 1.37 -2.71
N LEU A 38 4.02 0.65 -1.73
CA LEU A 38 3.05 -0.41 -1.93
C LEU A 38 1.68 0.20 -2.21
N LEU A 39 1.03 -0.20 -3.30
CA LEU A 39 -0.28 0.33 -3.70
C LEU A 39 -1.39 -0.62 -3.25
N GLU A 40 -2.34 -0.12 -2.48
CA GLU A 40 -3.45 -0.88 -1.87
C GLU A 40 -4.62 -1.05 -2.85
N ASN A 41 -4.37 -1.78 -3.96
CA ASN A 41 -5.31 -1.93 -5.06
C ASN A 41 -6.65 -2.55 -4.63
N ASP A 42 -6.64 -3.47 -3.68
CA ASP A 42 -7.86 -4.14 -3.19
C ASP A 42 -8.75 -3.22 -2.35
N LYS A 43 -8.14 -2.19 -1.73
CA LYS A 43 -8.85 -1.26 -0.85
C LYS A 43 -9.27 0.04 -1.54
N ALA A 44 -8.43 0.57 -2.43
CA ALA A 44 -8.68 1.82 -3.14
C ALA A 44 -8.47 1.66 -4.66
N PRO A 45 -9.24 0.78 -5.33
CA PRO A 45 -8.98 0.36 -6.71
C PRO A 45 -9.07 1.52 -7.72
N ALA A 46 -10.03 2.42 -7.60
CA ALA A 46 -10.14 3.55 -8.53
C ALA A 46 -8.99 4.55 -8.35
N THR A 47 -8.58 4.78 -7.11
CA THR A 47 -7.46 5.68 -6.78
C THR A 47 -6.13 5.10 -7.26
N VAL A 48 -5.88 3.81 -6.99
CA VAL A 48 -4.67 3.11 -7.46
C VAL A 48 -4.61 3.08 -8.99
N ALA A 49 -5.71 2.71 -9.66
CA ALA A 49 -5.77 2.71 -11.13
C ALA A 49 -5.50 4.10 -11.72
N ASN A 50 -6.01 5.17 -11.09
CA ASN A 50 -5.75 6.55 -11.50
C ASN A 50 -4.26 6.91 -11.36
N PHE A 51 -3.64 6.61 -10.22
CA PHE A 51 -2.22 6.87 -9.99
C PHE A 51 -1.33 6.11 -10.99
N ILE A 52 -1.60 4.80 -11.19
CA ILE A 52 -0.90 3.95 -12.18
C ILE A 52 -1.03 4.53 -13.58
N ARG A 53 -2.22 4.96 -13.98
CA ARG A 53 -2.46 5.58 -15.29
C ARG A 53 -1.60 6.83 -15.49
N TYR A 54 -1.53 7.75 -14.52
CA TYR A 54 -0.68 8.93 -14.59
C TYR A 54 0.81 8.56 -14.63
N ALA A 55 1.24 7.59 -13.84
CA ALA A 55 2.63 7.12 -13.83
C ALA A 55 3.01 6.54 -15.22
N LYS A 56 2.19 5.64 -15.77
CA LYS A 56 2.40 5.04 -17.10
C LYS A 56 2.41 6.07 -18.24
N GLN A 57 1.63 7.15 -18.12
CA GLN A 57 1.62 8.28 -19.06
C GLN A 57 2.82 9.22 -18.89
N GLY A 58 3.68 9.00 -17.89
CA GLY A 58 4.80 9.89 -17.58
C GLY A 58 4.36 11.28 -17.06
N HIS A 59 3.14 11.38 -16.55
CA HIS A 59 2.60 12.66 -16.06
C HIS A 59 3.46 13.25 -14.95
N PHE A 60 3.96 12.42 -14.05
CA PHE A 60 4.78 12.84 -12.92
C PHE A 60 6.25 13.14 -13.29
N ASN A 61 6.70 12.76 -14.48
CA ASN A 61 8.09 12.96 -14.90
C ASN A 61 8.41 14.45 -15.02
N ASN A 62 9.54 14.87 -14.45
CA ASN A 62 9.98 16.26 -14.41
C ASN A 62 8.98 17.22 -13.74
N THR A 63 8.20 16.72 -12.77
CA THR A 63 7.43 17.55 -11.85
C THR A 63 8.21 17.77 -10.56
N VAL A 64 7.70 18.58 -9.65
CA VAL A 64 8.37 18.93 -8.40
C VAL A 64 7.52 18.61 -7.19
N ILE A 65 8.19 18.33 -6.07
CA ILE A 65 7.57 18.38 -4.76
C ILE A 65 7.47 19.85 -4.38
N TYR A 66 6.29 20.42 -4.51
CA TYR A 66 6.07 21.86 -4.46
C TYR A 66 5.60 22.40 -3.12
N ARG A 67 5.15 21.52 -2.23
CA ARG A 67 4.71 21.88 -0.88
C ARG A 67 5.29 20.90 0.12
N ILE A 68 6.00 21.44 1.11
CA ILE A 68 6.58 20.68 2.24
C ILE A 68 6.12 21.38 3.51
N VAL A 69 5.36 20.66 4.34
CA VAL A 69 4.92 21.11 5.66
C VAL A 69 5.49 20.14 6.68
N PRO A 70 6.62 20.49 7.34
CA PRO A 70 7.25 19.61 8.32
C PRO A 70 6.26 19.15 9.40
N GLY A 71 6.29 17.87 9.74
CA GLY A 71 5.34 17.25 10.69
C GLY A 71 3.95 17.01 10.15
N PHE A 72 3.66 17.37 8.88
CA PHE A 72 2.36 17.17 8.26
C PHE A 72 2.45 16.37 6.95
N VAL A 73 2.79 17.00 5.83
CA VAL A 73 2.84 16.34 4.50
C VAL A 73 3.94 16.88 3.60
N ILE A 74 4.36 16.05 2.62
CA ILE A 74 4.97 16.51 1.37
C ILE A 74 4.00 16.27 0.22
N GLN A 75 3.84 17.23 -0.69
CA GLN A 75 2.84 17.20 -1.76
C GLN A 75 3.46 17.45 -3.13
N ALA A 76 3.00 16.67 -4.11
CA ALA A 76 3.45 16.67 -5.49
C ALA A 76 2.31 16.26 -6.44
N GLY A 77 2.60 16.26 -7.76
CA GLY A 77 1.67 15.81 -8.80
C GLY A 77 2.00 16.42 -10.14
N SER A 78 1.36 17.54 -10.46
CA SER A 78 1.38 18.13 -11.81
C SER A 78 2.29 19.35 -11.97
N MET A 79 2.83 19.93 -10.88
CA MET A 79 3.60 21.15 -10.95
C MET A 79 4.97 20.91 -11.57
N LYS A 80 5.35 21.74 -12.56
CA LYS A 80 6.67 21.75 -13.20
C LYS A 80 7.66 22.67 -12.50
N THR A 81 8.93 22.55 -12.83
CA THR A 81 10.02 23.39 -12.28
C THR A 81 9.87 24.88 -12.58
N ASP A 82 9.18 25.25 -13.67
CA ASP A 82 8.87 26.62 -14.04
C ASP A 82 7.68 27.22 -13.26
N GLY A 83 7.01 26.41 -12.41
CA GLY A 83 5.85 26.82 -11.63
C GLY A 83 4.52 26.67 -12.37
N THR A 84 4.52 26.21 -13.61
CA THR A 84 3.29 25.90 -14.35
C THR A 84 2.81 24.48 -14.05
N TRP A 85 1.55 24.18 -14.41
CA TRP A 85 0.92 22.91 -14.12
C TRP A 85 0.70 22.10 -15.39
N LYS A 86 0.93 20.79 -15.30
CA LYS A 86 0.48 19.86 -16.33
C LYS A 86 -1.04 19.72 -16.27
N GLN A 87 -1.66 19.56 -17.43
CA GLN A 87 -3.10 19.34 -17.53
C GLN A 87 -3.47 17.99 -16.89
N ALA A 88 -4.27 18.02 -15.84
CA ALA A 88 -4.84 16.81 -15.24
C ALA A 88 -6.05 16.32 -16.04
N GLY A 89 -6.36 15.04 -15.92
CA GLY A 89 -7.52 14.40 -16.52
C GLY A 89 -8.80 14.58 -15.68
N LYS A 90 -9.78 13.72 -15.93
CA LYS A 90 -11.05 13.72 -15.20
C LYS A 90 -10.84 13.35 -13.74
N PRO A 91 -11.62 13.95 -12.82
CA PRO A 91 -11.60 13.57 -11.40
C PRO A 91 -12.09 12.13 -11.19
N ILE A 92 -11.71 11.56 -10.04
CA ILE A 92 -12.08 10.21 -9.62
C ILE A 92 -13.01 10.25 -8.39
N PRO A 93 -13.79 9.20 -8.15
CA PRO A 93 -14.54 9.04 -6.90
C PRO A 93 -13.63 9.11 -5.68
N LEU A 94 -14.16 9.57 -4.55
CA LEU A 94 -13.47 9.55 -3.27
C LEU A 94 -13.58 8.15 -2.64
N GLU A 95 -12.45 7.54 -2.28
CA GLU A 95 -12.39 6.22 -1.64
C GLU A 95 -11.78 6.34 -0.24
N THR A 96 -12.58 6.70 0.76
CA THR A 96 -12.13 6.83 2.17
C THR A 96 -12.74 5.79 3.11
N ALA A 97 -13.74 5.03 2.67
CA ALA A 97 -14.32 3.93 3.45
C ALA A 97 -13.53 2.61 3.28
N THR A 98 -12.22 2.69 3.32
CA THR A 98 -11.29 1.59 2.97
C THR A 98 -10.67 0.91 4.19
N GLY A 99 -10.81 1.51 5.37
CA GLY A 99 -10.09 1.11 6.58
C GLY A 99 -8.61 1.51 6.59
N LEU A 100 -8.14 2.20 5.53
CA LEU A 100 -6.81 2.84 5.52
C LEU A 100 -6.89 4.19 6.25
N SER A 101 -5.79 4.59 6.87
CA SER A 101 -5.67 5.84 7.62
C SER A 101 -4.46 6.63 7.16
N ASN A 102 -4.59 7.95 7.15
CA ASN A 102 -3.49 8.87 6.97
C ASN A 102 -2.58 8.78 8.20
N LYS A 103 -1.40 8.22 8.05
CA LYS A 103 -0.36 8.05 9.07
C LYS A 103 1.00 8.19 8.42
N ARG A 104 2.06 8.38 9.24
CA ARG A 104 3.41 8.52 8.70
C ARG A 104 3.72 7.45 7.65
N GLY A 105 4.11 7.90 6.45
CA GLY A 105 4.39 7.07 5.30
C GLY A 105 3.18 6.68 4.46
N ALA A 106 1.94 7.00 4.85
CA ALA A 106 0.80 6.82 3.96
C ALA A 106 0.89 7.78 2.77
N ILE A 107 0.44 7.34 1.60
CA ILE A 107 0.24 8.18 0.42
C ILE A 107 -1.25 8.32 0.16
N ALA A 108 -1.70 9.57 -0.04
CA ALA A 108 -3.10 9.88 -0.26
C ALA A 108 -3.28 10.91 -1.40
N MET A 109 -4.49 10.91 -2.00
CA MET A 109 -4.83 11.88 -3.04
C MET A 109 -5.21 13.24 -2.44
N ALA A 110 -4.52 14.28 -2.90
CA ALA A 110 -4.99 15.65 -2.67
C ALA A 110 -6.23 15.93 -3.53
N ARG A 111 -7.11 16.80 -3.04
CA ARG A 111 -8.37 17.15 -3.66
C ARG A 111 -8.82 18.57 -3.27
N ASP A 112 -9.77 19.12 -3.99
CA ASP A 112 -10.52 20.31 -3.60
C ASP A 112 -11.55 19.98 -2.50
N ASP A 113 -12.33 20.95 -2.06
CA ASP A 113 -13.36 20.78 -1.01
C ASP A 113 -14.45 19.78 -1.37
N LYS A 114 -14.72 19.59 -2.67
CA LYS A 114 -15.75 18.64 -3.13
C LYS A 114 -15.25 17.20 -3.08
N PRO A 115 -16.00 16.27 -2.48
CA PRO A 115 -15.73 14.85 -2.64
C PRO A 115 -15.68 14.46 -4.14
N GLY A 116 -14.74 13.59 -4.51
CA GLY A 116 -14.61 13.17 -5.91
C GLY A 116 -13.98 14.22 -6.83
N SER A 117 -13.21 15.19 -6.31
CA SER A 117 -12.46 16.18 -7.11
C SER A 117 -10.99 15.81 -7.32
N ALA A 118 -10.49 14.73 -6.72
CA ALA A 118 -9.10 14.31 -6.86
C ALA A 118 -8.74 13.98 -8.32
N THR A 119 -7.56 14.40 -8.75
CA THR A 119 -7.06 14.14 -10.11
C THR A 119 -5.66 13.51 -10.08
N ALA A 120 -4.59 14.32 -10.13
CA ALA A 120 -3.20 13.86 -10.20
C ALA A 120 -2.37 14.21 -8.95
N GLU A 121 -2.88 15.13 -8.10
CA GLU A 121 -2.14 15.61 -6.93
C GLU A 121 -2.20 14.60 -5.80
N PHE A 122 -1.05 14.32 -5.19
CA PHE A 122 -0.91 13.39 -4.07
C PHE A 122 0.01 13.96 -2.99
N PHE A 123 -0.08 13.42 -1.79
CA PHE A 123 0.84 13.74 -0.70
C PHE A 123 1.27 12.49 0.06
N ILE A 124 2.40 12.60 0.75
CA ILE A 124 2.89 11.59 1.69
C ILE A 124 2.83 12.19 3.10
N ASP A 125 2.24 11.48 4.03
CA ASP A 125 2.10 11.87 5.42
C ASP A 125 3.42 11.73 6.18
N LEU A 126 3.73 12.73 7.03
CA LEU A 126 4.99 12.81 7.78
C LEU A 126 4.85 12.47 9.26
N ALA A 127 3.64 12.45 9.80
CA ALA A 127 3.35 12.18 11.22
C ALA A 127 2.02 11.43 11.39
N ASP A 128 1.88 10.75 12.53
CA ASP A 128 0.64 10.02 12.84
C ASP A 128 -0.42 10.91 13.48
N THR A 129 -0.02 11.94 14.22
CA THR A 129 -0.91 12.75 15.07
C THR A 129 -1.79 13.74 14.30
N ASP A 130 -1.25 14.36 13.27
CA ASP A 130 -2.00 15.32 12.43
C ASP A 130 -2.74 14.62 11.28
N ALA A 131 -2.38 13.39 11.01
CA ALA A 131 -2.97 12.55 9.98
C ALA A 131 -4.44 12.20 10.26
N GLN A 132 -4.83 12.07 11.53
CA GLN A 132 -6.25 11.81 11.89
C GLN A 132 -7.19 12.94 11.43
N ALA A 133 -6.68 14.17 11.28
CA ALA A 133 -7.46 15.29 10.72
C ALA A 133 -7.73 15.09 9.20
N LEU A 134 -6.94 14.25 8.52
CA LEU A 134 -7.07 13.93 7.09
C LEU A 134 -7.95 12.71 6.85
N ASP A 135 -8.23 11.90 7.86
CA ASP A 135 -9.11 10.74 7.74
C ASP A 135 -10.57 11.15 7.57
N ALA A 136 -11.40 10.21 7.12
CA ALA A 136 -12.82 10.40 7.05
C ALA A 136 -13.39 10.70 8.44
N LYS A 137 -14.26 11.72 8.54
CA LYS A 137 -14.86 12.14 9.81
C LYS A 137 -15.74 11.02 10.37
N ALA A 138 -15.59 10.72 11.65
CA ALA A 138 -16.43 9.78 12.35
C ALA A 138 -17.92 10.14 12.21
N GLY A 139 -18.76 9.16 11.84
CA GLY A 139 -20.20 9.35 11.63
C GLY A 139 -20.58 10.01 10.29
N ALA A 140 -19.64 10.42 9.46
CA ALA A 140 -19.93 10.86 8.10
C ALA A 140 -20.37 9.68 7.20
N ALA A 141 -21.16 9.98 6.18
CA ALA A 141 -21.49 8.96 5.17
C ALA A 141 -20.19 8.48 4.47
N PRO A 142 -20.14 7.21 4.04
CA PRO A 142 -18.98 6.67 3.35
C PRO A 142 -18.57 7.53 2.14
N ASN A 143 -17.26 7.73 1.96
CA ASN A 143 -16.66 8.43 0.81
C ASN A 143 -17.15 9.90 0.63
N THR A 144 -17.48 10.58 1.72
CA THR A 144 -17.92 11.99 1.68
C THR A 144 -16.93 12.96 2.32
N THR A 145 -16.04 12.48 3.18
CA THR A 145 -15.03 13.31 3.88
C THR A 145 -13.67 12.62 3.89
N GLY A 146 -12.62 13.36 4.27
CA GLY A 146 -11.26 12.84 4.36
C GLY A 146 -10.52 12.81 3.03
N TYR A 147 -9.33 12.21 3.04
CA TYR A 147 -8.47 12.04 1.88
C TYR A 147 -8.22 10.55 1.64
N ALA A 148 -8.29 10.13 0.38
CA ALA A 148 -8.19 8.72 0.01
C ALA A 148 -6.73 8.24 0.11
N VAL A 149 -6.41 7.51 1.18
CA VAL A 149 -5.17 6.74 1.27
C VAL A 149 -5.25 5.58 0.29
N PHE A 150 -4.20 5.40 -0.52
CA PHE A 150 -4.14 4.36 -1.54
C PHE A 150 -2.86 3.55 -1.54
N GLY A 151 -1.96 3.79 -0.56
CA GLY A 151 -0.71 3.05 -0.42
C GLY A 151 0.10 3.51 0.78
N SER A 152 1.29 2.91 0.93
CA SER A 152 2.24 3.24 1.97
C SER A 152 3.68 3.09 1.50
N VAL A 153 4.57 3.92 2.04
CA VAL A 153 6.02 3.84 1.80
C VAL A 153 6.56 2.56 2.44
N THR A 154 7.15 1.70 1.63
CA THR A 154 7.80 0.44 2.06
C THR A 154 9.33 0.57 2.09
N ALA A 155 9.90 1.50 1.31
CA ALA A 155 11.33 1.85 1.37
C ALA A 155 11.53 3.31 0.96
N GLY A 156 12.62 3.95 1.46
CA GLY A 156 12.94 5.34 1.15
C GLY A 156 12.29 6.36 2.07
N MET A 157 11.87 6.00 3.30
CA MET A 157 11.41 6.97 4.30
C MET A 157 12.54 7.94 4.69
N GLU A 158 13.80 7.51 4.66
CA GLU A 158 14.96 8.38 4.82
C GLU A 158 15.10 9.43 3.70
N VAL A 159 14.65 9.11 2.48
CA VAL A 159 14.55 10.08 1.37
C VAL A 159 13.45 11.09 1.65
N VAL A 160 12.28 10.64 2.15
CA VAL A 160 11.19 11.53 2.58
C VAL A 160 11.69 12.48 3.68
N ASP A 161 12.42 11.99 4.67
CA ASP A 161 12.98 12.81 5.74
C ASP A 161 14.02 13.81 5.22
N ALA A 162 14.86 13.40 4.26
CA ALA A 162 15.82 14.30 3.60
C ALA A 162 15.09 15.40 2.79
N ILE A 163 13.95 15.10 2.17
CA ILE A 163 13.10 16.08 1.49
C ILE A 163 12.55 17.11 2.50
N VAL A 164 12.13 16.66 3.67
CA VAL A 164 11.60 17.56 4.72
C VAL A 164 12.67 18.49 5.28
N ALA A 165 13.94 18.04 5.31
CA ALA A 165 15.05 18.79 5.88
C ALA A 165 15.58 19.92 4.99
N VAL A 166 15.12 20.04 3.73
CA VAL A 166 15.62 21.09 2.84
C VAL A 166 15.14 22.49 3.26
N PRO A 167 15.92 23.55 2.99
CA PRO A 167 15.50 24.93 3.23
C PRO A 167 14.24 25.29 2.40
N LEU A 168 13.23 25.86 3.07
CA LEU A 168 11.96 26.28 2.48
C LEU A 168 11.95 27.80 2.20
N GLY A 169 10.88 28.28 1.56
CA GLY A 169 10.69 29.70 1.21
C GLY A 169 11.22 30.04 -0.19
N GLY A 170 11.16 29.09 -1.14
CA GLY A 170 11.57 29.28 -2.53
C GLY A 170 10.66 30.23 -3.36
N GLY A 171 9.53 30.66 -2.81
CA GLY A 171 8.66 31.69 -3.36
C GLY A 171 7.83 31.32 -4.58
N LYS A 172 7.72 30.01 -4.93
CA LYS A 172 6.98 29.57 -6.11
C LYS A 172 5.66 28.87 -5.76
N GLY A 173 4.73 28.87 -6.73
CA GLY A 173 3.46 28.15 -6.65
C GLY A 173 2.45 28.77 -5.68
N PHE A 174 1.42 28.01 -5.31
CA PHE A 174 0.37 28.43 -4.39
C PHE A 174 0.81 28.46 -2.92
N PHE A 175 1.94 27.82 -2.59
CA PHE A 175 2.46 27.71 -1.23
C PHE A 175 3.92 28.22 -1.16
N PRO A 176 4.17 29.53 -1.42
CA PRO A 176 5.55 30.03 -1.59
C PRO A 176 6.42 29.84 -0.35
N ALA A 177 5.85 29.90 0.86
CA ALA A 177 6.58 29.66 2.10
C ALA A 177 6.97 28.18 2.29
N ASN A 178 6.18 27.27 1.73
CA ASN A 178 6.38 25.82 1.85
C ASN A 178 7.09 25.22 0.60
N TYR A 179 7.44 26.05 -0.38
CA TYR A 179 8.17 25.62 -1.56
C TYR A 179 9.67 25.50 -1.22
N PRO A 180 10.36 24.41 -1.61
CA PRO A 180 11.79 24.26 -1.35
C PRO A 180 12.62 25.30 -2.11
N LYS A 181 13.66 25.88 -1.48
CA LYS A 181 14.56 26.86 -2.13
C LYS A 181 15.27 26.25 -3.35
N THR A 182 15.65 24.97 -3.27
CA THR A 182 16.14 24.20 -4.40
C THR A 182 15.07 23.19 -4.80
N ALA A 183 14.64 23.24 -6.05
CA ALA A 183 13.57 22.35 -6.55
C ALA A 183 13.92 20.88 -6.37
N ILE A 184 13.00 20.11 -5.77
CA ILE A 184 13.11 18.66 -5.65
C ILE A 184 12.30 18.05 -6.78
N ILE A 185 13.00 17.46 -7.75
CA ILE A 185 12.41 16.97 -8.99
C ILE A 185 12.03 15.51 -8.84
N ILE A 186 10.81 15.16 -9.21
CA ILE A 186 10.40 13.79 -9.52
C ILE A 186 10.89 13.51 -10.94
N LYS A 187 11.95 12.70 -11.05
CA LYS A 187 12.56 12.36 -12.34
C LYS A 187 11.66 11.42 -13.13
N LYS A 188 11.13 10.41 -12.44
CA LYS A 188 10.30 9.37 -13.02
C LYS A 188 9.46 8.67 -11.95
N VAL A 189 8.29 8.17 -12.34
CA VAL A 189 7.52 7.19 -11.56
C VAL A 189 7.34 5.94 -12.41
N THR A 190 7.79 4.80 -11.90
CA THR A 190 7.59 3.47 -12.51
C THR A 190 6.67 2.64 -11.66
N ILE A 191 5.93 1.75 -12.31
CA ILE A 191 5.07 0.78 -11.65
C ILE A 191 5.66 -0.61 -11.89
N ASP A 192 6.00 -1.27 -10.79
CA ASP A 192 6.37 -2.67 -10.79
C ASP A 192 5.07 -3.45 -10.52
N GLU A 193 4.51 -4.00 -11.60
CA GLU A 193 3.38 -4.92 -11.46
C GLU A 193 3.93 -6.18 -10.82
N ALA A 194 3.44 -6.53 -9.63
CA ALA A 194 3.85 -7.74 -8.99
C ALA A 194 3.60 -8.93 -9.94
N PRO A 195 4.53 -9.89 -10.03
CA PRO A 195 4.34 -11.05 -10.88
C PRO A 195 3.02 -11.72 -10.49
N VAL A 196 2.13 -11.94 -11.46
CA VAL A 196 0.99 -12.83 -11.29
C VAL A 196 1.59 -14.19 -10.97
N VAL A 197 1.61 -14.57 -9.69
CA VAL A 197 2.04 -15.91 -9.29
C VAL A 197 1.02 -16.86 -9.89
N ALA A 198 1.40 -17.50 -10.99
CA ALA A 198 0.60 -18.57 -11.57
C ALA A 198 0.28 -19.57 -10.45
N PRO A 199 -0.93 -20.13 -10.38
CA PRO A 199 -1.29 -21.07 -9.34
C PRO A 199 -0.24 -22.19 -9.34
N VAL A 200 0.46 -22.36 -8.20
CA VAL A 200 1.36 -23.49 -8.01
C VAL A 200 0.44 -24.70 -7.99
N THR A 201 0.38 -25.44 -9.08
CA THR A 201 -0.22 -26.77 -9.11
C THR A 201 0.54 -27.58 -8.08
N ALA A 202 -0.13 -27.88 -6.95
CA ALA A 202 0.40 -28.79 -5.97
C ALA A 202 0.81 -30.09 -6.69
N PRO A 203 2.01 -30.64 -6.42
CA PRO A 203 2.39 -31.91 -7.01
C PRO A 203 1.34 -32.95 -6.62
N ALA A 204 0.83 -33.66 -7.61
CA ALA A 204 -0.11 -34.76 -7.40
C ALA A 204 0.47 -35.71 -6.36
N SER A 205 -0.24 -35.87 -5.25
CA SER A 205 0.11 -36.85 -4.22
C SER A 205 0.09 -38.21 -4.86
N ASP A 206 1.22 -38.87 -4.87
CA ASP A 206 1.40 -40.24 -5.35
C ASP A 206 0.65 -41.19 -4.40
N PRO A 207 -0.34 -41.96 -4.85
CA PRO A 207 -1.09 -42.87 -3.96
C PRO A 207 -0.43 -44.24 -3.89
N ALA A 208 0.72 -44.37 -3.24
CA ALA A 208 1.26 -45.67 -2.86
C ALA A 208 2.42 -45.58 -1.87
N ALA A 209 2.13 -45.48 -0.60
CA ALA A 209 3.01 -45.97 0.46
C ALA A 209 2.19 -46.77 1.45
N THR A 210 2.24 -48.10 1.34
CA THR A 210 1.68 -49.07 2.26
C THR A 210 2.38 -48.92 3.62
N PRO A 211 1.67 -48.85 4.76
CA PRO A 211 2.33 -48.75 6.06
C PRO A 211 2.93 -50.10 6.46
N THR A 212 4.22 -50.12 6.72
CA THR A 212 4.93 -51.23 7.37
C THR A 212 4.54 -51.30 8.84
N PRO A 213 4.22 -52.46 9.40
CA PRO A 213 3.82 -52.60 10.81
C PRO A 213 5.00 -52.34 11.75
N ALA A 214 4.75 -51.47 12.75
CA ALA A 214 5.71 -51.12 13.79
C ALA A 214 5.97 -52.28 14.76
N THR A 215 7.24 -52.55 15.03
CA THR A 215 7.75 -53.46 16.08
C THR A 215 7.56 -52.80 17.45
N PRO A 216 7.12 -53.52 18.51
CA PRO A 216 6.93 -52.93 19.83
C PRO A 216 8.27 -52.70 20.53
N ALA A 217 8.48 -51.49 21.05
CA ALA A 217 9.62 -51.06 21.82
C ALA A 217 9.55 -51.62 23.25
N VAL A 218 10.65 -52.26 23.67
CA VAL A 218 10.93 -52.74 25.02
C VAL A 218 11.16 -51.57 25.96
N GLY A 219 10.58 -51.66 27.19
CA GLY A 219 10.56 -50.61 28.20
C GLY A 219 11.93 -50.20 28.75
N ALA A 220 12.05 -48.92 29.09
CA ALA A 220 13.14 -48.36 29.86
C ALA A 220 12.76 -48.23 31.36
N PRO A 221 13.70 -48.36 32.30
CA PRO A 221 13.46 -48.35 33.75
C PRO A 221 13.28 -46.90 34.30
N PRO A 222 12.71 -46.76 35.51
CA PRO A 222 12.35 -45.48 36.08
C PRO A 222 13.56 -44.70 36.62
N GLU A 223 13.61 -43.41 36.30
CA GLU A 223 14.57 -42.44 36.77
C GLU A 223 14.20 -41.91 38.18
N GLN A 224 15.18 -41.93 39.07
CA GLN A 224 15.04 -41.49 40.47
C GLN A 224 15.14 -39.97 40.59
N ALA A 225 14.30 -39.39 41.43
CA ALA A 225 14.32 -37.97 41.78
C ALA A 225 15.50 -37.61 42.70
N PRO A 226 16.11 -36.37 42.56
CA PRO A 226 17.09 -35.88 43.49
C PRO A 226 16.49 -35.24 44.75
N PRO A 227 17.22 -35.23 45.90
CA PRO A 227 16.71 -34.73 47.18
C PRO A 227 16.80 -33.21 47.30
N ALA A 228 15.87 -32.66 48.12
CA ALA A 228 15.80 -31.27 48.54
C ALA A 228 16.95 -30.87 49.48
N HIS A 229 17.47 -29.65 49.24
CA HIS A 229 18.07 -28.79 50.28
C HIS A 229 17.72 -27.35 49.98
#